data_5e4530041b36301aa9cdc7eb419dfec5
#
_entry.id   5e4530041b36301aa9cdc7eb419dfec5
#
_cell.length_a   1.000
_cell.length_b   1.000
_cell.length_c   1.000
_cell.angle_alpha   90.00
_cell.angle_beta   90.00
_cell.angle_gamma   90.00
#
_symmetry.space_group_name_H-M   'P 1'
#
loop_
_entity.id
_entity.type
_entity.pdbx_description
1 polymer ?
#
loop_
_entity_poly.entity_id
_entity_poly.type
_entity_poly.pdbx_seq_one_letter_code
_entity_poly.pdbx_strand_id
1 'polypeptide(L)'
;PFNPNITDTQRARQTQLGQNMARWFDRFGTAYFTREIFDAFYPGYGDMWPTLNGSIAMTFEQGSPRGLIYGRRDGTLLTYNEGVRNNVISSLATVETVARDKASYLTDYAAFRRSAIDQAARSDDRYVVMDLANARYEAESLARRLVSQGIAVQRVPAGSSQCRNTYAAGALVVDKAQPQGRLIKTLLDPSTPLPPEFIAEQESRRDRGLNHELYDTTAWSMPLMDGVSFEQCRRVDLSNAIPIAANDPIPAKVSGTGGFGYAVPWTDGGQARLVIAALDAGFVGKTTDTAFVQRGRTFPSGSVVFAAADNPETLGPELTRLATEIGAELLPMASSWVEDGPNFGSASFAAMKMPRVALAWDSGTSPTSAGNTRFVLEQELGIPVAPIRVSTLGRADLSLYDVVIIPDTFGGVVAQSRSADQLKAFVRDGGVLISFATAVSELASEDVGLLSTKLELATSDADPGAEEEGASAPGLNFGTAQDYEAHIENERARPEDIPGVLVRAVANTDHWLAAGYDSANAMVTGREIYRPLNASDGANVFRFADADDLLVSGYLWEENRLQLAYKPFVMAERHGDGVVIGFTQSPTTRAYLNGLNLLVANAVVLGPARMAQ
;
A
#
# COMPACT_ATOMS: atom_id res chain seq x y z
N PRO A 1 -18.79 -10.00 -6.55
CA PRO A 1 -18.65 -9.88 -8.01
C PRO A 1 -17.60 -10.83 -8.58
N PHE A 2 -17.57 -11.01 -9.92
CA PHE A 2 -16.52 -11.72 -10.64
C PHE A 2 -15.58 -10.72 -11.31
N ASN A 3 -14.27 -11.01 -11.28
CA ASN A 3 -13.31 -10.28 -12.09
C ASN A 3 -13.65 -10.47 -13.59
N PRO A 4 -13.69 -9.39 -14.39
CA PRO A 4 -14.10 -9.48 -15.81
C PRO A 4 -13.13 -10.31 -16.67
N ASN A 5 -11.93 -10.60 -16.17
CA ASN A 5 -10.95 -11.46 -16.86
C ASN A 5 -11.16 -12.96 -16.59
N ILE A 6 -12.12 -13.35 -15.73
CA ILE A 6 -12.57 -14.74 -15.56
C ILE A 6 -13.56 -15.06 -16.68
N THR A 7 -13.30 -16.13 -17.42
CA THR A 7 -14.15 -16.54 -18.56
C THR A 7 -15.44 -17.24 -18.11
N ASP A 8 -16.49 -17.16 -18.93
CA ASP A 8 -17.74 -17.89 -18.68
C ASP A 8 -17.53 -19.42 -18.62
N THR A 9 -16.57 -19.94 -19.40
CA THR A 9 -16.17 -21.35 -19.34
C THR A 9 -15.64 -21.70 -17.94
N GLN A 10 -14.80 -20.87 -17.34
CA GLN A 10 -14.29 -21.12 -15.97
C GLN A 10 -15.44 -21.09 -14.95
N ARG A 11 -16.35 -20.11 -15.03
CA ARG A 11 -17.54 -20.03 -14.16
C ARG A 11 -18.43 -21.27 -14.29
N ALA A 12 -18.65 -21.74 -15.53
CA ALA A 12 -19.41 -22.96 -15.79
C ALA A 12 -18.75 -24.20 -15.18
N ARG A 13 -17.40 -24.29 -15.26
CA ARG A 13 -16.63 -25.39 -14.65
C ARG A 13 -16.65 -25.34 -13.12
N GLN A 14 -16.52 -24.16 -12.51
CA GLN A 14 -16.70 -24.00 -11.06
C GLN A 14 -18.08 -24.49 -10.62
N THR A 15 -19.14 -24.09 -11.34
CA THR A 15 -20.50 -24.54 -11.08
C THR A 15 -20.63 -26.06 -11.20
N GLN A 16 -20.05 -26.68 -12.24
CA GLN A 16 -20.05 -28.13 -12.44
C GLN A 16 -19.38 -28.86 -11.25
N LEU A 17 -18.24 -28.36 -10.77
CA LEU A 17 -17.54 -28.91 -9.61
C LEU A 17 -18.37 -28.77 -8.34
N GLY A 18 -18.92 -27.59 -8.08
CA GLY A 18 -19.80 -27.33 -6.93
C GLY A 18 -21.04 -28.21 -6.90
N GLN A 19 -21.70 -28.44 -8.06
CA GLN A 19 -22.85 -29.34 -8.17
C GLN A 19 -22.48 -30.79 -7.85
N ASN A 20 -21.29 -31.25 -8.19
CA ASN A 20 -20.83 -32.59 -7.79
C ASN A 20 -20.54 -32.68 -6.30
N MET A 21 -19.93 -31.65 -5.71
CA MET A 21 -19.71 -31.56 -4.24
C MET A 21 -21.08 -31.62 -3.52
N ALA A 22 -22.05 -30.83 -3.97
CA ALA A 22 -23.40 -30.84 -3.40
C ALA A 22 -23.99 -32.27 -3.37
N ARG A 23 -23.92 -33.01 -4.51
CA ARG A 23 -24.38 -34.42 -4.57
C ARG A 23 -23.67 -35.35 -3.60
N TRP A 24 -22.37 -35.11 -3.36
CA TRP A 24 -21.62 -35.87 -2.37
C TRP A 24 -22.06 -35.53 -0.94
N PHE A 25 -22.20 -34.23 -0.60
CA PHE A 25 -22.69 -33.80 0.71
C PHE A 25 -24.08 -34.27 1.02
N ASP A 26 -25.01 -34.22 0.03
CA ASP A 26 -26.38 -34.78 0.16
C ASP A 26 -26.36 -36.26 0.50
N ARG A 27 -25.46 -37.04 -0.14
CA ARG A 27 -25.29 -38.46 0.15
C ARG A 27 -24.83 -38.74 1.60
N PHE A 28 -24.04 -37.83 2.16
CA PHE A 28 -23.57 -37.96 3.54
C PHE A 28 -24.42 -37.20 4.57
N GLY A 29 -25.51 -36.59 4.14
CA GLY A 29 -26.41 -35.82 5.01
C GLY A 29 -25.74 -34.60 5.65
N THR A 30 -24.74 -34.01 4.97
CA THR A 30 -24.01 -32.85 5.44
C THR A 30 -24.60 -31.58 4.83
N ALA A 31 -25.06 -30.65 5.67
CA ALA A 31 -25.50 -29.33 5.21
C ALA A 31 -24.30 -28.48 4.73
N TYR A 32 -24.52 -27.68 3.71
CA TYR A 32 -23.54 -26.78 3.13
C TYR A 32 -24.23 -25.50 2.64
N PHE A 33 -23.43 -24.46 2.42
CA PHE A 33 -23.87 -23.24 1.73
C PHE A 33 -22.87 -22.86 0.64
N THR A 34 -23.28 -22.01 -0.29
CA THR A 34 -22.44 -21.54 -1.39
C THR A 34 -22.83 -20.12 -1.78
N ARG A 35 -21.85 -19.25 -2.00
CA ARG A 35 -21.99 -17.88 -2.51
C ARG A 35 -22.78 -16.92 -1.62
N GLU A 36 -22.87 -17.16 -0.33
CA GLU A 36 -23.50 -16.23 0.62
C GLU A 36 -22.54 -15.08 0.99
N ILE A 37 -21.25 -15.39 1.11
CA ILE A 37 -20.16 -14.40 1.25
C ILE A 37 -19.12 -14.82 0.21
N PHE A 38 -19.08 -14.10 -0.92
CA PHE A 38 -18.28 -14.54 -2.06
C PHE A 38 -17.70 -13.36 -2.82
N ASP A 39 -16.39 -13.38 -2.99
CA ASP A 39 -15.67 -12.49 -3.89
C ASP A 39 -14.74 -13.29 -4.83
N ALA A 40 -14.88 -13.05 -6.13
CA ALA A 40 -13.96 -13.51 -7.16
C ALA A 40 -13.45 -12.33 -8.00
N PHE A 41 -13.19 -11.18 -7.35
CA PHE A 41 -12.82 -9.94 -8.00
C PHE A 41 -11.35 -9.58 -7.74
N TYR A 42 -10.91 -9.58 -6.46
CA TYR A 42 -9.54 -9.25 -6.08
C TYR A 42 -8.57 -10.39 -6.45
N PRO A 43 -7.48 -10.10 -7.20
CA PRO A 43 -6.57 -11.14 -7.71
C PRO A 43 -5.67 -11.77 -6.66
N GLY A 44 -5.54 -11.19 -5.48
CA GLY A 44 -4.59 -11.61 -4.44
C GLY A 44 -5.03 -12.83 -3.63
N TYR A 45 -6.25 -13.36 -3.84
CA TYR A 45 -6.70 -14.58 -3.16
C TYR A 45 -6.09 -15.84 -3.74
N GLY A 46 -5.95 -16.87 -2.89
CA GLY A 46 -5.37 -18.16 -3.25
C GLY A 46 -6.15 -18.94 -4.34
N ASP A 47 -7.42 -18.65 -4.54
CA ASP A 47 -8.26 -19.21 -5.62
C ASP A 47 -8.30 -18.28 -6.84
N MET A 48 -8.15 -16.96 -6.66
CA MET A 48 -8.20 -16.01 -7.76
C MET A 48 -6.93 -16.00 -8.61
N TRP A 49 -5.76 -16.02 -7.98
CA TRP A 49 -4.48 -16.01 -8.70
C TRP A 49 -4.35 -17.18 -9.70
N PRO A 50 -4.58 -18.45 -9.32
CA PRO A 50 -4.56 -19.57 -10.27
C PRO A 50 -5.68 -19.48 -11.30
N THR A 51 -6.86 -18.94 -10.96
CA THR A 51 -7.97 -18.75 -11.91
C THR A 51 -7.57 -17.79 -13.03
N LEU A 52 -6.88 -16.70 -12.73
CA LEU A 52 -6.36 -15.76 -13.74
C LEU A 52 -5.23 -16.36 -14.59
N ASN A 53 -4.63 -17.47 -14.15
CA ASN A 53 -3.68 -18.29 -14.92
C ASN A 53 -4.34 -19.44 -15.70
N GLY A 54 -5.66 -19.57 -15.64
CA GLY A 54 -6.43 -20.56 -16.41
C GLY A 54 -6.87 -21.78 -15.62
N SER A 55 -6.59 -21.85 -14.32
CA SER A 55 -7.13 -22.90 -13.45
C SER A 55 -8.62 -22.72 -13.18
N ILE A 56 -9.24 -23.78 -12.67
CA ILE A 56 -10.55 -23.72 -12.03
C ILE A 56 -10.32 -23.87 -10.54
N ALA A 57 -10.22 -22.76 -9.84
CA ALA A 57 -9.91 -22.77 -8.42
C ALA A 57 -11.15 -22.40 -7.58
N MET A 58 -11.17 -22.89 -6.35
CA MET A 58 -12.27 -22.70 -5.40
C MET A 58 -11.72 -22.72 -3.98
N THR A 59 -12.33 -21.96 -3.09
CA THR A 59 -12.06 -22.00 -1.66
C THR A 59 -13.05 -22.97 -0.99
N PHE A 60 -12.55 -23.89 -0.16
CA PHE A 60 -13.33 -24.75 0.71
C PHE A 60 -13.20 -24.25 2.13
N GLU A 61 -14.26 -23.68 2.67
CA GLU A 61 -14.28 -23.17 4.04
C GLU A 61 -15.06 -24.11 4.96
N GLN A 62 -14.38 -24.64 5.95
CA GLN A 62 -14.94 -25.46 7.00
C GLN A 62 -14.88 -24.71 8.32
N GLY A 63 -16.03 -24.59 9.01
CA GLY A 63 -16.06 -24.03 10.35
C GLY A 63 -15.03 -24.71 11.26
N SER A 64 -14.19 -23.92 11.96
CA SER A 64 -13.13 -24.46 12.79
C SER A 64 -13.71 -25.09 14.07
N PRO A 65 -13.30 -26.31 14.45
CA PRO A 65 -13.62 -26.87 15.75
C PRO A 65 -12.80 -26.24 16.90
N ARG A 66 -11.93 -25.26 16.62
CA ARG A 66 -11.07 -24.56 17.60
C ARG A 66 -10.38 -25.50 18.57
N GLY A 67 -9.66 -26.45 18.01
CA GLY A 67 -9.08 -27.59 18.73
C GLY A 67 -9.72 -28.89 18.26
N LEU A 68 -10.22 -29.72 19.13
CA LEU A 68 -10.80 -31.01 18.78
C LEU A 68 -12.33 -31.00 18.69
N ILE A 69 -13.00 -30.14 19.46
CA ILE A 69 -14.45 -30.07 19.56
C ILE A 69 -14.89 -28.62 19.75
N TYR A 70 -15.94 -28.23 19.01
CA TYR A 70 -16.58 -26.92 19.14
C TYR A 70 -18.09 -27.11 19.35
N GLY A 71 -18.66 -26.50 20.40
CA GLY A 71 -20.10 -26.45 20.65
C GLY A 71 -20.77 -25.40 19.74
N ARG A 72 -21.68 -25.84 18.87
CA ARG A 72 -22.48 -24.94 18.03
C ARG A 72 -23.62 -24.30 18.82
N ARG A 73 -24.16 -23.19 18.33
CA ARG A 73 -25.26 -22.46 18.98
C ARG A 73 -26.55 -23.27 19.09
N ASP A 74 -26.75 -24.23 18.20
CA ASP A 74 -27.89 -25.15 18.20
C ASP A 74 -27.74 -26.33 19.18
N GLY A 75 -26.66 -26.37 19.96
CA GLY A 75 -26.35 -27.41 20.92
C GLY A 75 -25.66 -28.65 20.34
N THR A 76 -25.43 -28.69 19.01
CA THR A 76 -24.66 -29.77 18.38
C THR A 76 -23.15 -29.54 18.51
N LEU A 77 -22.37 -30.61 18.29
CA LEU A 77 -20.92 -30.54 18.32
C LEU A 77 -20.34 -30.58 16.90
N LEU A 78 -19.33 -29.75 16.66
CA LEU A 78 -18.44 -29.85 15.51
C LEU A 78 -17.13 -30.47 15.97
N THR A 79 -16.78 -31.63 15.43
CA THR A 79 -15.52 -32.31 15.77
C THR A 79 -14.47 -32.05 14.69
N TYR A 80 -13.18 -32.12 15.06
CA TYR A 80 -12.07 -32.06 14.11
C TYR A 80 -12.19 -33.11 13.01
N ASN A 81 -12.57 -34.35 13.37
CA ASN A 81 -12.78 -35.45 12.43
C ASN A 81 -13.88 -35.13 11.38
N GLU A 82 -14.95 -34.46 11.81
CA GLU A 82 -16.02 -33.99 10.89
C GLU A 82 -15.51 -32.97 9.86
N GLY A 83 -14.71 -31.99 10.33
CA GLY A 83 -14.09 -31.01 9.46
C GLY A 83 -13.15 -31.66 8.44
N VAL A 84 -12.30 -32.58 8.87
CA VAL A 84 -11.41 -33.34 7.97
C VAL A 84 -12.22 -34.14 6.95
N ARG A 85 -13.26 -34.86 7.39
CA ARG A 85 -14.14 -35.62 6.49
C ARG A 85 -14.77 -34.74 5.42
N ASN A 86 -15.28 -33.58 5.78
CA ASN A 86 -15.93 -32.66 4.85
C ASN A 86 -14.95 -32.15 3.76
N ASN A 87 -13.72 -31.79 4.15
CA ASN A 87 -12.68 -31.41 3.19
C ASN A 87 -12.28 -32.60 2.27
N VAL A 88 -12.22 -33.82 2.80
CA VAL A 88 -11.96 -35.03 1.98
C VAL A 88 -13.08 -35.26 0.97
N ILE A 89 -14.35 -35.08 1.38
CA ILE A 89 -15.52 -35.21 0.48
C ILE A 89 -15.41 -34.20 -0.68
N SER A 90 -15.17 -32.93 -0.39
CA SER A 90 -15.00 -31.89 -1.43
C SER A 90 -13.85 -32.23 -2.39
N SER A 91 -12.72 -32.68 -1.86
CA SER A 91 -11.56 -33.06 -2.66
C SER A 91 -11.84 -34.25 -3.57
N LEU A 92 -12.46 -35.31 -3.06
CA LEU A 92 -12.81 -36.49 -3.86
C LEU A 92 -13.86 -36.17 -4.94
N ALA A 93 -14.88 -35.35 -4.63
CA ALA A 93 -15.85 -34.90 -5.61
C ALA A 93 -15.20 -34.07 -6.74
N THR A 94 -14.20 -33.25 -6.41
CA THR A 94 -13.39 -32.51 -7.39
C THR A 94 -12.63 -33.46 -8.30
N VAL A 95 -11.88 -34.41 -7.72
CA VAL A 95 -11.09 -35.41 -8.47
C VAL A 95 -11.97 -36.25 -9.38
N GLU A 96 -13.13 -36.74 -8.89
CA GLU A 96 -14.08 -37.51 -9.68
C GLU A 96 -14.55 -36.73 -10.92
N THR A 97 -14.94 -35.45 -10.73
CA THR A 97 -15.43 -34.62 -11.84
C THR A 97 -14.34 -34.38 -12.87
N VAL A 98 -13.15 -34.00 -12.45
CA VAL A 98 -12.02 -33.73 -13.37
C VAL A 98 -11.55 -35.01 -14.07
N ALA A 99 -11.50 -36.15 -13.36
CA ALA A 99 -11.09 -37.43 -13.96
C ALA A 99 -12.09 -37.88 -15.05
N ARG A 100 -13.40 -37.74 -14.79
CA ARG A 100 -14.45 -38.09 -15.77
C ARG A 100 -14.38 -37.22 -17.01
N ASP A 101 -14.14 -35.91 -16.85
CA ASP A 101 -14.25 -34.94 -17.93
C ASP A 101 -12.89 -34.38 -18.36
N LYS A 102 -11.78 -35.10 -18.06
CA LYS A 102 -10.38 -34.69 -18.22
C LYS A 102 -10.08 -34.02 -19.57
N ALA A 103 -10.53 -34.63 -20.67
CA ALA A 103 -10.21 -34.12 -22.02
C ALA A 103 -10.82 -32.72 -22.24
N SER A 104 -12.04 -32.46 -21.76
CA SER A 104 -12.66 -31.15 -21.90
C SER A 104 -11.98 -30.08 -21.01
N TYR A 105 -11.57 -30.41 -19.78
CA TYR A 105 -10.82 -29.49 -18.93
C TYR A 105 -9.49 -29.07 -19.56
N LEU A 106 -8.74 -30.00 -20.16
CA LEU A 106 -7.49 -29.70 -20.85
C LEU A 106 -7.72 -28.85 -22.11
N THR A 107 -8.79 -29.13 -22.85
CA THR A 107 -9.19 -28.34 -24.02
C THR A 107 -9.55 -26.91 -23.62
N ASP A 108 -10.33 -26.73 -22.57
CA ASP A 108 -10.71 -25.42 -22.04
C ASP A 108 -9.51 -24.61 -21.55
N TYR A 109 -8.55 -25.25 -20.85
CA TYR A 109 -7.31 -24.62 -20.44
C TYR A 109 -6.49 -24.13 -21.65
N ALA A 110 -6.32 -24.97 -22.67
CA ALA A 110 -5.62 -24.59 -23.89
C ALA A 110 -6.34 -23.44 -24.64
N ALA A 111 -7.68 -23.46 -24.66
CA ALA A 111 -8.49 -22.40 -25.26
C ALA A 111 -8.38 -21.08 -24.46
N PHE A 112 -8.38 -21.15 -23.13
CA PHE A 112 -8.14 -20.00 -22.26
C PHE A 112 -6.82 -19.28 -22.60
N ARG A 113 -5.71 -20.04 -22.71
CA ARG A 113 -4.38 -19.51 -23.02
C ARG A 113 -4.31 -18.90 -24.42
N ARG A 114 -4.87 -19.58 -25.43
CA ARG A 114 -4.89 -19.07 -26.81
C ARG A 114 -5.74 -17.82 -26.95
N SER A 115 -6.95 -17.83 -26.38
CA SER A 115 -7.84 -16.67 -26.47
C SER A 115 -7.30 -15.45 -25.74
N ALA A 116 -6.47 -15.60 -24.68
CA ALA A 116 -5.78 -14.49 -24.05
C ALA A 116 -4.82 -13.78 -25.03
N ILE A 117 -4.02 -14.57 -25.76
CA ILE A 117 -3.11 -14.04 -26.80
C ILE A 117 -3.91 -13.33 -27.89
N ASP A 118 -4.94 -13.99 -28.44
CA ASP A 118 -5.72 -13.49 -29.57
C ASP A 118 -6.47 -12.19 -29.23
N GLN A 119 -7.01 -12.09 -28.02
CA GLN A 119 -7.71 -10.89 -27.54
C GLN A 119 -6.74 -9.73 -27.40
N ALA A 120 -5.63 -9.93 -26.69
CA ALA A 120 -4.64 -8.89 -26.47
C ALA A 120 -3.98 -8.43 -27.78
N ALA A 121 -3.70 -9.33 -28.73
CA ALA A 121 -3.13 -8.97 -30.04
C ALA A 121 -3.99 -8.00 -30.84
N ARG A 122 -5.31 -7.95 -30.60
CA ARG A 122 -6.26 -7.06 -31.29
C ARG A 122 -6.60 -5.80 -30.50
N SER A 123 -6.16 -5.70 -29.25
CA SER A 123 -6.48 -4.59 -28.35
C SER A 123 -5.68 -3.33 -28.69
N ASP A 124 -6.29 -2.17 -28.45
CA ASP A 124 -5.63 -0.87 -28.61
C ASP A 124 -4.69 -0.57 -27.43
N ASP A 125 -4.85 -1.28 -26.30
CA ASP A 125 -4.03 -1.24 -25.08
C ASP A 125 -3.08 -2.44 -24.94
N ARG A 126 -2.66 -3.05 -26.08
CA ARG A 126 -1.86 -4.26 -26.13
C ARG A 126 -0.57 -4.19 -25.31
N TYR A 127 0.15 -3.10 -25.39
CA TYR A 127 1.45 -2.92 -24.73
C TYR A 127 1.31 -2.01 -23.53
N VAL A 128 1.98 -2.39 -22.44
CA VAL A 128 2.22 -1.53 -21.27
C VAL A 128 3.66 -1.10 -21.31
N VAL A 129 3.90 0.22 -21.31
CA VAL A 129 5.23 0.84 -21.35
C VAL A 129 5.45 1.61 -20.06
N MET A 130 6.38 1.15 -19.23
CA MET A 130 6.74 1.73 -17.93
C MET A 130 8.00 2.59 -18.07
N ASP A 131 7.92 3.86 -17.67
CA ASP A 131 9.03 4.81 -17.78
C ASP A 131 10.11 4.53 -16.71
N LEU A 132 11.37 4.69 -17.08
CA LEU A 132 12.53 4.58 -16.19
C LEU A 132 13.08 5.95 -15.75
N ALA A 133 12.42 7.06 -16.09
CA ALA A 133 12.84 8.39 -15.68
C ALA A 133 12.59 8.65 -14.20
N ASN A 134 11.43 8.20 -13.69
CA ASN A 134 11.01 8.30 -12.30
C ASN A 134 10.75 6.91 -11.74
N ALA A 135 10.89 6.71 -10.42
CA ALA A 135 10.67 5.44 -9.75
C ALA A 135 11.36 4.26 -10.49
N ARG A 136 12.62 4.47 -10.90
CA ARG A 136 13.37 3.49 -11.71
C ARG A 136 13.53 2.15 -10.98
N TYR A 137 13.87 2.21 -9.70
CA TYR A 137 14.07 1.02 -8.88
C TYR A 137 12.77 0.20 -8.77
N GLU A 138 11.64 0.87 -8.54
CA GLU A 138 10.33 0.25 -8.43
C GLU A 138 9.90 -0.39 -9.77
N ALA A 139 10.10 0.30 -10.89
CA ALA A 139 9.81 -0.24 -12.23
C ALA A 139 10.63 -1.49 -12.54
N GLU A 140 11.94 -1.46 -12.22
CA GLU A 140 12.85 -2.60 -12.39
C GLU A 140 12.50 -3.77 -11.47
N SER A 141 12.10 -3.48 -10.23
CA SER A 141 11.64 -4.47 -9.26
C SER A 141 10.32 -5.10 -9.72
N LEU A 142 9.37 -4.29 -10.19
CA LEU A 142 8.10 -4.76 -10.76
C LEU A 142 8.33 -5.70 -11.95
N ALA A 143 9.23 -5.34 -12.86
CA ALA A 143 9.57 -6.19 -14.01
C ALA A 143 10.03 -7.58 -13.58
N ARG A 144 10.89 -7.69 -12.54
CA ARG A 144 11.37 -8.98 -12.03
C ARG A 144 10.28 -9.79 -11.36
N ARG A 145 9.39 -9.14 -10.62
CA ARG A 145 8.20 -9.79 -10.06
C ARG A 145 7.31 -10.36 -11.18
N LEU A 146 7.09 -9.61 -12.25
CA LEU A 146 6.32 -10.09 -13.41
C LEU A 146 7.02 -11.27 -14.10
N VAL A 147 8.33 -11.18 -14.33
CA VAL A 147 9.10 -12.26 -14.95
C VAL A 147 9.10 -13.55 -14.09
N SER A 148 9.15 -13.42 -12.76
CA SER A 148 9.03 -14.57 -11.84
C SER A 148 7.69 -15.30 -11.97
N GLN A 149 6.65 -14.61 -12.46
CA GLN A 149 5.32 -15.18 -12.77
C GLN A 149 5.19 -15.70 -14.21
N GLY A 150 6.29 -15.78 -14.94
CA GLY A 150 6.34 -16.25 -16.32
C GLY A 150 5.83 -15.23 -17.35
N ILE A 151 5.76 -13.96 -16.99
CA ILE A 151 5.39 -12.84 -17.87
C ILE A 151 6.67 -12.29 -18.50
N ALA A 152 6.75 -12.28 -19.83
CA ALA A 152 7.90 -11.72 -20.53
C ALA A 152 7.87 -10.17 -20.46
N VAL A 153 8.98 -9.59 -20.04
CA VAL A 153 9.23 -8.15 -20.00
C VAL A 153 10.48 -7.83 -20.81
N GLN A 154 10.45 -6.75 -21.56
CA GLN A 154 11.57 -6.32 -22.38
C GLN A 154 11.99 -4.90 -21.99
N ARG A 155 13.29 -4.63 -22.05
CA ARG A 155 13.86 -3.31 -21.86
C ARG A 155 14.14 -2.67 -23.21
N VAL A 156 13.67 -1.46 -23.44
CA VAL A 156 14.03 -0.61 -24.59
C VAL A 156 15.06 0.44 -24.17
N PRO A 157 16.02 0.79 -25.05
CA PRO A 157 17.12 1.67 -24.70
C PRO A 157 16.66 3.11 -24.43
N ALA A 158 17.53 3.88 -23.76
CA ALA A 158 17.38 5.31 -23.58
C ALA A 158 17.22 6.05 -24.92
N GLY A 159 16.33 7.04 -24.96
CA GLY A 159 16.00 7.80 -26.15
C GLY A 159 15.07 7.08 -27.14
N SER A 160 14.55 5.88 -26.81
CA SER A 160 13.57 5.18 -27.66
C SER A 160 12.22 5.89 -27.67
N SER A 161 11.52 5.80 -28.81
CA SER A 161 10.16 6.34 -28.97
C SER A 161 9.15 5.20 -28.92
N GLN A 162 8.24 5.24 -27.94
CA GLN A 162 7.17 4.25 -27.73
C GLN A 162 5.86 5.00 -27.50
N CYS A 163 4.71 4.44 -27.86
CA CYS A 163 3.39 5.02 -27.61
C CYS A 163 3.25 6.51 -27.99
N ARG A 164 4.05 7.04 -28.94
CA ARG A 164 4.17 8.46 -29.34
C ARG A 164 4.98 9.35 -28.38
N ASN A 165 5.55 8.79 -27.31
CA ASN A 165 6.43 9.51 -26.39
C ASN A 165 7.87 9.04 -26.52
N THR A 166 8.82 9.91 -26.14
CA THR A 166 10.25 9.60 -26.10
C THR A 166 10.66 9.35 -24.66
N TYR A 167 11.22 8.17 -24.39
CA TYR A 167 11.67 7.73 -23.08
C TYR A 167 13.16 8.02 -22.94
N ALA A 168 13.49 9.15 -22.35
CA ALA A 168 14.88 9.62 -22.23
C ALA A 168 15.76 8.66 -21.42
N ALA A 169 15.22 8.02 -20.39
CA ALA A 169 15.92 7.04 -19.55
C ALA A 169 15.75 5.57 -20.02
N GLY A 170 15.01 5.34 -21.13
CA GLY A 170 14.54 4.03 -21.55
C GLY A 170 13.22 3.65 -20.88
N ALA A 171 12.68 2.49 -21.23
CA ALA A 171 11.44 1.99 -20.68
C ALA A 171 11.44 0.47 -20.57
N LEU A 172 10.50 -0.08 -19.79
CA LEU A 172 10.18 -1.50 -19.71
C LEU A 172 8.84 -1.75 -20.41
N VAL A 173 8.80 -2.76 -21.25
CA VAL A 173 7.65 -3.05 -22.11
C VAL A 173 7.12 -4.44 -21.84
N VAL A 174 5.81 -4.53 -21.59
CA VAL A 174 5.07 -5.79 -21.45
C VAL A 174 4.07 -5.90 -22.60
N ASP A 175 4.18 -6.95 -23.43
CA ASP A 175 3.16 -7.31 -24.41
C ASP A 175 2.08 -8.16 -23.73
N LYS A 176 0.84 -7.70 -23.70
CA LYS A 176 -0.29 -8.47 -23.15
C LYS A 176 -0.62 -9.71 -24.01
N ALA A 177 -0.14 -9.78 -25.26
CA ALA A 177 -0.36 -10.90 -26.16
C ALA A 177 0.54 -12.11 -25.80
N GLN A 178 0.44 -12.56 -24.54
CA GLN A 178 1.12 -13.72 -23.96
C GLN A 178 0.09 -14.69 -23.38
N PRO A 179 0.48 -15.95 -23.09
CA PRO A 179 -0.43 -16.88 -22.44
C PRO A 179 -1.01 -16.38 -21.11
N GLN A 180 -0.29 -15.52 -20.39
CA GLN A 180 -0.70 -14.84 -19.15
C GLN A 180 -1.50 -13.55 -19.38
N GLY A 181 -1.95 -13.27 -20.60
CA GLY A 181 -2.55 -11.98 -20.97
C GLY A 181 -3.68 -11.49 -20.05
N ARG A 182 -4.51 -12.39 -19.51
CA ARG A 182 -5.57 -12.03 -18.56
C ARG A 182 -5.02 -11.64 -17.19
N LEU A 183 -3.99 -12.35 -16.71
CA LEU A 183 -3.27 -11.95 -15.49
C LEU A 183 -2.58 -10.60 -15.68
N ILE A 184 -1.86 -10.43 -16.80
CA ILE A 184 -1.19 -9.15 -17.13
C ILE A 184 -2.20 -8.01 -17.13
N LYS A 185 -3.33 -8.18 -17.81
CA LYS A 185 -4.41 -7.18 -17.84
C LYS A 185 -4.91 -6.86 -16.45
N THR A 186 -5.17 -7.86 -15.63
CA THR A 186 -5.65 -7.68 -14.24
C THR A 186 -4.64 -6.91 -13.39
N LEU A 187 -3.34 -7.17 -13.54
CA LEU A 187 -2.30 -6.58 -12.69
C LEU A 187 -1.83 -5.20 -13.15
N LEU A 188 -1.86 -4.93 -14.47
CA LEU A 188 -1.22 -3.74 -15.04
C LEU A 188 -2.20 -2.71 -15.62
N ASP A 189 -3.47 -3.05 -15.79
CA ASP A 189 -4.46 -2.05 -16.18
C ASP A 189 -4.66 -1.04 -15.03
N PRO A 190 -4.89 0.23 -15.33
CA PRO A 190 -5.06 1.25 -14.30
C PRO A 190 -6.26 0.97 -13.40
N SER A 191 -7.30 0.32 -13.92
CA SER A 191 -8.52 -0.02 -13.17
C SER A 191 -9.15 -1.30 -13.70
N THR A 192 -9.80 -2.04 -12.82
CA THR A 192 -10.67 -3.18 -13.17
C THR A 192 -12.11 -2.80 -12.82
N PRO A 193 -13.01 -2.66 -13.83
CA PRO A 193 -14.36 -2.19 -13.56
C PRO A 193 -15.20 -3.26 -12.82
N LEU A 194 -15.96 -2.82 -11.84
CA LEU A 194 -17.06 -3.60 -11.26
C LEU A 194 -18.24 -3.65 -12.24
N PRO A 195 -19.03 -4.73 -12.26
CA PRO A 195 -20.25 -4.78 -13.06
C PRO A 195 -21.22 -3.66 -12.65
N PRO A 196 -21.79 -2.89 -13.60
CA PRO A 196 -22.71 -1.79 -13.27
C PRO A 196 -23.93 -2.22 -12.47
N GLU A 197 -24.48 -3.39 -12.75
CA GLU A 197 -25.61 -3.98 -12.02
C GLU A 197 -25.25 -4.31 -10.56
N PHE A 198 -23.99 -4.70 -10.30
CA PHE A 198 -23.51 -4.92 -8.95
C PHE A 198 -23.40 -3.61 -8.17
N ILE A 199 -22.85 -2.57 -8.80
CA ILE A 199 -22.74 -1.22 -8.18
C ILE A 199 -24.14 -0.71 -7.82
N ALA A 200 -25.09 -0.75 -8.77
CA ALA A 200 -26.47 -0.28 -8.55
C ALA A 200 -27.16 -1.03 -7.39
N GLU A 201 -26.91 -2.34 -7.25
CA GLU A 201 -27.41 -3.10 -6.09
C GLU A 201 -26.74 -2.65 -4.78
N GLN A 202 -25.41 -2.38 -4.78
CA GLN A 202 -24.73 -1.92 -3.57
C GLN A 202 -25.23 -0.54 -3.13
N GLU A 203 -25.46 0.39 -4.06
CA GLU A 203 -26.04 1.70 -3.79
C GLU A 203 -27.46 1.55 -3.23
N SER A 204 -28.31 0.73 -3.86
CA SER A 204 -29.66 0.43 -3.37
C SER A 204 -29.68 -0.22 -1.97
N ARG A 205 -28.72 -1.09 -1.66
CA ARG A 205 -28.59 -1.68 -0.32
C ARG A 205 -28.28 -0.62 0.72
N ARG A 206 -27.35 0.28 0.41
CA ARG A 206 -26.97 1.39 1.27
C ARG A 206 -28.16 2.34 1.52
N ASP A 207 -28.89 2.73 0.46
CA ASP A 207 -30.08 3.56 0.58
C ASP A 207 -31.17 2.96 1.49
N ARG A 208 -31.17 1.63 1.63
CA ARG A 208 -32.05 0.89 2.54
C ARG A 208 -31.44 0.64 3.93
N GLY A 209 -30.28 1.23 4.25
CA GLY A 209 -29.56 1.01 5.51
C GLY A 209 -29.00 -0.40 5.68
N LEU A 210 -28.80 -1.14 4.58
CA LEU A 210 -28.20 -2.47 4.59
C LEU A 210 -26.69 -2.37 4.30
N ASN A 211 -25.89 -3.23 4.92
CA ASN A 211 -24.47 -3.31 4.62
C ASN A 211 -24.25 -3.64 3.13
N HIS A 212 -23.29 -2.97 2.50
CA HIS A 212 -22.83 -3.33 1.16
C HIS A 212 -22.07 -4.67 1.17
N GLU A 213 -21.95 -5.28 -0.01
CA GLU A 213 -21.29 -6.57 -0.24
C GLU A 213 -19.95 -6.43 -1.01
N LEU A 214 -19.36 -5.24 -0.99
CA LEU A 214 -17.99 -5.03 -1.42
C LEU A 214 -17.07 -5.66 -0.36
N TYR A 215 -16.53 -6.82 -0.68
CA TYR A 215 -15.87 -7.69 0.30
C TYR A 215 -14.43 -7.25 0.62
N ASP A 216 -13.70 -6.76 -0.39
CA ASP A 216 -12.29 -6.38 -0.26
C ASP A 216 -11.96 -5.22 -1.22
N THR A 217 -10.67 -4.89 -1.33
CA THR A 217 -10.19 -3.80 -2.19
C THR A 217 -10.70 -3.91 -3.62
N THR A 218 -11.02 -2.77 -4.19
CA THR A 218 -11.45 -2.63 -5.59
C THR A 218 -10.34 -2.11 -6.51
N ALA A 219 -9.16 -1.83 -5.96
CA ALA A 219 -7.98 -1.33 -6.67
C ALA A 219 -6.71 -2.12 -6.35
N TRP A 220 -5.91 -2.45 -7.38
CA TRP A 220 -4.67 -3.23 -7.22
C TRP A 220 -3.71 -3.08 -8.40
N SER A 221 -3.79 -2.02 -9.19
CA SER A 221 -2.88 -1.79 -10.31
C SER A 221 -1.44 -1.69 -9.81
N MET A 222 -0.59 -2.67 -10.15
CA MET A 222 0.78 -2.72 -9.65
C MET A 222 1.62 -1.50 -10.04
N PRO A 223 1.56 -0.96 -11.28
CA PRO A 223 2.30 0.25 -11.59
C PRO A 223 1.87 1.44 -10.73
N LEU A 224 0.57 1.60 -10.46
CA LEU A 224 0.05 2.69 -9.62
C LEU A 224 0.46 2.53 -8.14
N MET A 225 0.46 1.29 -7.63
CA MET A 225 0.91 0.99 -6.26
C MET A 225 2.42 1.16 -6.08
N ASP A 226 3.19 0.91 -7.14
CA ASP A 226 4.65 1.10 -7.15
C ASP A 226 5.07 2.55 -7.48
N GLY A 227 4.12 3.46 -7.76
CA GLY A 227 4.43 4.83 -8.16
C GLY A 227 5.11 4.94 -9.52
N VAL A 228 4.96 3.93 -10.37
CA VAL A 228 5.59 3.86 -11.69
C VAL A 228 4.71 4.54 -12.73
N SER A 229 5.27 5.50 -13.45
CA SER A 229 4.60 6.11 -14.61
C SER A 229 4.55 5.12 -15.78
N PHE A 230 3.38 4.95 -16.38
CA PHE A 230 3.19 4.02 -17.48
C PHE A 230 2.14 4.51 -18.48
N GLU A 231 2.22 3.96 -19.68
CA GLU A 231 1.25 4.18 -20.76
C GLU A 231 0.83 2.84 -21.35
N GLN A 232 -0.33 2.85 -22.00
CA GLN A 232 -0.83 1.70 -22.76
C GLN A 232 -1.05 2.12 -24.22
N CYS A 233 -0.60 1.29 -25.16
CA CYS A 233 -0.78 1.55 -26.58
C CYS A 233 -0.81 0.27 -27.42
N ARG A 234 -1.21 0.44 -28.68
CA ARG A 234 -1.35 -0.67 -29.63
C ARG A 234 -0.04 -1.14 -30.25
N ARG A 235 0.96 -0.25 -30.36
CA ARG A 235 2.21 -0.51 -31.10
C ARG A 235 3.40 0.07 -30.37
N VAL A 236 4.48 -0.71 -30.36
CA VAL A 236 5.79 -0.33 -29.86
C VAL A 236 6.87 -0.79 -30.85
N ASP A 237 8.04 -0.18 -30.80
CA ASP A 237 9.23 -0.65 -31.50
C ASP A 237 10.11 -1.46 -30.54
N LEU A 238 10.24 -2.75 -30.80
CA LEU A 238 11.04 -3.70 -30.02
C LEU A 238 12.31 -4.15 -30.73
N SER A 239 12.69 -3.51 -31.84
CA SER A 239 13.83 -3.92 -32.66
C SER A 239 15.17 -3.98 -31.89
N ASN A 240 15.32 -3.12 -30.88
CA ASN A 240 16.49 -3.04 -30.00
C ASN A 240 16.16 -3.42 -28.54
N ALA A 241 15.05 -4.09 -28.31
CA ALA A 241 14.66 -4.49 -26.97
C ALA A 241 15.44 -5.72 -26.48
N ILE A 242 15.73 -5.74 -25.19
CA ILE A 242 16.45 -6.83 -24.52
C ILE A 242 15.50 -7.47 -23.50
N PRO A 243 15.30 -8.80 -23.54
CA PRO A 243 14.48 -9.48 -22.55
C PRO A 243 15.12 -9.38 -21.15
N ILE A 244 14.29 -9.31 -20.11
CA ILE A 244 14.70 -9.32 -18.71
C ILE A 244 14.51 -10.75 -18.16
N ALA A 245 15.52 -11.29 -17.47
CA ALA A 245 15.40 -12.52 -16.69
C ALA A 245 15.12 -12.21 -15.21
N ALA A 246 14.48 -13.17 -14.51
CA ALA A 246 14.09 -12.98 -13.11
C ALA A 246 15.30 -12.72 -12.18
N ASN A 247 16.44 -13.30 -12.50
CA ASN A 247 17.68 -13.17 -11.72
C ASN A 247 18.64 -12.09 -12.24
N ASP A 248 18.24 -11.32 -13.25
CA ASP A 248 19.07 -10.23 -13.71
C ASP A 248 19.19 -9.17 -12.60
N PRO A 249 20.38 -8.66 -12.31
CA PRO A 249 20.52 -7.57 -11.35
C PRO A 249 19.81 -6.31 -11.88
N ILE A 250 19.31 -5.48 -10.97
CA ILE A 250 18.86 -4.12 -11.32
C ILE A 250 20.11 -3.34 -11.75
N PRO A 251 20.14 -2.71 -12.95
CA PRO A 251 21.32 -2.00 -13.41
C PRO A 251 21.65 -0.81 -12.49
N ALA A 252 22.83 -0.81 -11.91
CA ALA A 252 23.33 0.33 -11.15
C ALA A 252 23.79 1.47 -12.07
N LYS A 253 23.71 2.71 -11.57
CA LYS A 253 24.33 3.87 -12.21
C LYS A 253 25.50 4.35 -11.35
N VAL A 254 26.66 3.76 -11.53
CA VAL A 254 27.87 4.10 -10.79
C VAL A 254 28.93 4.59 -11.79
N SER A 255 29.53 5.77 -11.55
CA SER A 255 30.52 6.33 -12.44
C SER A 255 31.65 7.05 -11.70
N GLY A 256 32.89 6.71 -12.01
CA GLY A 256 34.09 7.42 -11.57
C GLY A 256 34.45 7.31 -10.09
N THR A 257 35.47 8.09 -9.70
CA THR A 257 35.95 8.20 -8.30
C THR A 257 35.72 9.62 -7.78
N GLY A 258 35.22 9.74 -6.57
CA GLY A 258 34.95 11.02 -5.93
C GLY A 258 36.16 11.52 -5.15
N GLY A 259 36.77 12.65 -5.55
CA GLY A 259 37.85 13.25 -4.82
C GLY A 259 37.41 13.86 -3.49
N PHE A 260 36.24 14.47 -3.44
CA PHE A 260 35.60 14.99 -2.24
C PHE A 260 34.77 13.96 -1.51
N GLY A 261 34.09 13.08 -2.25
CA GLY A 261 33.17 12.09 -1.70
C GLY A 261 32.15 11.61 -2.72
N TYR A 262 30.98 11.20 -2.25
CA TYR A 262 29.91 10.66 -3.06
C TYR A 262 28.55 11.24 -2.67
N ALA A 263 27.66 11.40 -3.64
CA ALA A 263 26.28 11.79 -3.39
C ALA A 263 25.31 10.72 -3.88
N VAL A 264 24.24 10.52 -3.12
CA VAL A 264 23.10 9.68 -3.45
C VAL A 264 21.89 10.60 -3.59
N PRO A 265 21.34 10.78 -4.81
CA PRO A 265 20.11 11.56 -4.99
C PRO A 265 18.93 10.85 -4.33
N TRP A 266 18.01 11.58 -3.71
CA TRP A 266 16.88 10.99 -2.99
C TRP A 266 15.65 10.95 -3.88
N THR A 267 15.54 9.91 -4.72
CA THR A 267 14.54 9.87 -5.81
C THR A 267 13.67 8.61 -5.83
N ASP A 268 14.14 7.49 -5.30
CA ASP A 268 13.42 6.22 -5.30
C ASP A 268 13.86 5.31 -4.14
N GLY A 269 13.19 4.18 -3.95
CA GLY A 269 13.48 3.23 -2.87
C GLY A 269 14.87 2.59 -2.97
N GLY A 270 15.44 2.47 -4.18
CA GLY A 270 16.81 1.97 -4.37
C GLY A 270 17.85 2.89 -3.76
N GLN A 271 17.63 4.21 -3.86
CA GLN A 271 18.49 5.21 -3.26
C GLN A 271 18.39 5.19 -1.73
N ALA A 272 17.17 5.07 -1.20
CA ALA A 272 16.96 4.91 0.23
C ALA A 272 17.68 3.67 0.78
N ARG A 273 17.56 2.53 0.10
CA ARG A 273 18.27 1.28 0.47
C ARG A 273 19.79 1.44 0.46
N LEU A 274 20.35 2.15 -0.53
CA LEU A 274 21.79 2.42 -0.58
C LEU A 274 22.25 3.24 0.62
N VAL A 275 21.52 4.30 0.95
CA VAL A 275 21.84 5.15 2.11
C VAL A 275 21.75 4.34 3.40
N ILE A 276 20.67 3.57 3.59
CA ILE A 276 20.45 2.72 4.76
C ILE A 276 21.60 1.71 4.91
N ALA A 277 21.96 1.01 3.84
CA ALA A 277 23.05 0.03 3.84
C ALA A 277 24.41 0.69 4.15
N ALA A 278 24.63 1.91 3.67
CA ALA A 278 25.85 2.67 3.98
C ALA A 278 25.91 3.10 5.46
N LEU A 279 24.78 3.56 6.02
CA LEU A 279 24.68 3.91 7.44
C LEU A 279 24.85 2.68 8.35
N ASP A 280 24.29 1.53 7.97
CA ASP A 280 24.46 0.26 8.68
C ASP A 280 25.92 -0.23 8.64
N ALA A 281 26.63 0.02 7.54
CA ALA A 281 28.06 -0.23 7.43
C ALA A 281 28.94 0.78 8.22
N GLY A 282 28.33 1.74 8.92
CA GLY A 282 28.99 2.72 9.78
C GLY A 282 29.53 3.95 9.07
N PHE A 283 29.16 4.19 7.81
CA PHE A 283 29.54 5.42 7.11
C PHE A 283 28.72 6.62 7.57
N VAL A 284 29.33 7.78 7.59
CA VAL A 284 28.72 9.06 7.97
C VAL A 284 28.22 9.77 6.71
N GLY A 285 26.89 9.87 6.59
CA GLY A 285 26.21 10.65 5.57
C GLY A 285 25.63 11.93 6.14
N LYS A 286 25.46 12.96 5.31
CA LYS A 286 24.76 14.20 5.64
C LYS A 286 23.66 14.48 4.64
N THR A 287 22.50 14.89 5.11
CA THR A 287 21.31 15.19 4.29
C THR A 287 20.84 16.62 4.47
N THR A 288 20.15 17.16 3.47
CA THR A 288 19.53 18.49 3.51
C THR A 288 18.06 18.42 3.10
N ASP A 289 17.22 19.32 3.62
CA ASP A 289 15.81 19.50 3.22
C ASP A 289 15.62 20.46 2.05
N THR A 290 16.72 21.02 1.55
CA THR A 290 16.73 21.97 0.44
C THR A 290 17.48 21.35 -0.75
N ALA A 291 16.93 21.47 -1.94
CA ALA A 291 17.63 21.06 -3.15
C ALA A 291 18.92 21.87 -3.34
N PHE A 292 19.90 21.26 -3.98
CA PHE A 292 21.14 21.94 -4.34
C PHE A 292 21.60 21.57 -5.76
N VAL A 293 22.40 22.44 -6.36
CA VAL A 293 22.96 22.24 -7.71
C VAL A 293 24.48 22.09 -7.64
N GLN A 294 24.98 21.02 -8.28
CA GLN A 294 26.41 20.82 -8.45
C GLN A 294 26.70 20.28 -9.85
N ARG A 295 27.63 20.92 -10.58
CA ARG A 295 28.00 20.62 -11.98
C ARG A 295 26.80 20.59 -12.91
N GLY A 296 25.88 21.55 -12.75
CA GLY A 296 24.67 21.69 -13.55
C GLY A 296 23.64 20.59 -13.30
N ARG A 297 23.84 19.71 -12.28
CA ARG A 297 22.87 18.70 -11.85
C ARG A 297 22.18 19.14 -10.57
N THR A 298 20.86 19.09 -10.57
CA THR A 298 20.02 19.28 -9.38
C THR A 298 19.94 17.99 -8.55
N PHE A 299 20.22 18.13 -7.27
CA PHE A 299 20.00 17.11 -6.25
C PHE A 299 18.76 17.52 -5.45
N PRO A 300 17.72 16.69 -5.39
CA PRO A 300 16.50 17.03 -4.66
C PRO A 300 16.72 17.07 -3.14
N SER A 301 15.78 17.68 -2.42
CA SER A 301 15.65 17.56 -0.97
C SER A 301 15.77 16.08 -0.53
N GLY A 302 16.40 15.82 0.61
CA GLY A 302 16.68 14.47 1.09
C GLY A 302 17.96 13.84 0.55
N SER A 303 18.58 14.38 -0.51
CA SER A 303 19.83 13.84 -1.06
C SER A 303 20.93 13.77 0.00
N VAL A 304 21.72 12.69 -0.05
CA VAL A 304 22.72 12.37 0.96
C VAL A 304 24.14 12.49 0.38
N VAL A 305 25.02 13.15 1.11
CA VAL A 305 26.44 13.30 0.76
C VAL A 305 27.30 12.57 1.77
N PHE A 306 28.18 11.70 1.28
CA PHE A 306 29.22 11.00 2.04
C PHE A 306 30.57 11.64 1.71
N ALA A 307 31.08 12.49 2.60
CA ALA A 307 32.37 13.13 2.38
C ALA A 307 33.51 12.16 2.75
N ALA A 308 34.55 12.11 1.91
CA ALA A 308 35.72 11.25 2.17
C ALA A 308 36.46 11.62 3.47
N ALA A 309 36.47 12.92 3.83
CA ALA A 309 37.11 13.39 5.04
C ALA A 309 36.42 12.93 6.35
N ASP A 310 35.12 12.61 6.27
CA ASP A 310 34.30 12.16 7.41
C ASP A 310 34.25 10.61 7.51
N ASN A 311 34.88 9.90 6.56
CA ASN A 311 34.74 8.46 6.39
C ASN A 311 36.10 7.76 6.16
N PRO A 312 36.20 6.45 6.41
CA PRO A 312 37.41 5.68 6.13
C PRO A 312 37.70 5.56 4.62
N GLU A 313 38.94 5.24 4.24
CA GLU A 313 39.38 5.09 2.84
C GLU A 313 38.60 4.02 2.07
N THR A 314 37.91 3.10 2.76
CA THR A 314 37.05 2.07 2.19
C THR A 314 35.72 2.60 1.64
N LEU A 315 35.36 3.88 1.90
CA LEU A 315 34.09 4.47 1.50
C LEU A 315 33.75 4.25 0.01
N GLY A 316 34.64 4.64 -0.88
CA GLY A 316 34.38 4.57 -2.33
C GLY A 316 34.15 3.15 -2.83
N PRO A 317 35.09 2.19 -2.57
CA PRO A 317 34.88 0.80 -2.92
C PRO A 317 33.60 0.19 -2.35
N GLU A 318 33.29 0.46 -1.09
CA GLU A 318 32.11 -0.13 -0.44
C GLU A 318 30.80 0.47 -0.94
N LEU A 319 30.70 1.80 -1.10
CA LEU A 319 29.52 2.42 -1.71
C LEU A 319 29.30 1.93 -3.15
N THR A 320 30.36 1.71 -3.92
CA THR A 320 30.27 1.16 -5.28
C THR A 320 29.73 -0.27 -5.27
N ARG A 321 30.21 -1.10 -4.34
CA ARG A 321 29.72 -2.47 -4.16
C ARG A 321 28.23 -2.47 -3.80
N LEU A 322 27.84 -1.73 -2.78
CA LEU A 322 26.46 -1.61 -2.30
C LEU A 322 25.52 -1.10 -3.41
N ALA A 323 25.92 -0.02 -4.09
CA ALA A 323 25.15 0.54 -5.20
C ALA A 323 24.95 -0.47 -6.34
N THR A 324 25.97 -1.28 -6.63
CA THR A 324 25.92 -2.32 -7.67
C THR A 324 24.99 -3.46 -7.27
N GLU A 325 25.06 -3.92 -6.04
CA GLU A 325 24.20 -4.99 -5.51
C GLU A 325 22.72 -4.60 -5.44
N ILE A 326 22.45 -3.35 -5.03
CA ILE A 326 21.08 -2.83 -4.93
C ILE A 326 20.54 -2.42 -6.30
N GLY A 327 21.39 -1.98 -7.21
CA GLY A 327 21.00 -1.36 -8.47
C GLY A 327 20.74 0.15 -8.35
N ALA A 328 21.37 0.82 -7.38
CA ALA A 328 21.18 2.25 -7.09
C ALA A 328 22.08 3.16 -7.96
N GLU A 329 21.82 4.45 -7.89
CA GLU A 329 22.67 5.48 -8.48
C GLU A 329 23.62 6.04 -7.43
N LEU A 330 24.92 6.08 -7.74
CA LEU A 330 25.98 6.66 -6.92
C LEU A 330 26.79 7.65 -7.75
N LEU A 331 26.90 8.88 -7.28
CA LEU A 331 27.54 9.96 -8.00
C LEU A 331 28.81 10.44 -7.30
N PRO A 332 29.97 10.40 -8.00
CA PRO A 332 31.22 10.90 -7.43
C PRO A 332 31.24 12.44 -7.41
N MET A 333 31.66 12.97 -6.29
CA MET A 333 31.80 14.40 -6.02
C MET A 333 33.30 14.76 -6.03
N ALA A 334 33.72 15.58 -6.98
CA ALA A 334 35.12 15.98 -7.06
C ALA A 334 35.47 17.19 -6.18
N SER A 335 34.45 17.95 -5.76
CA SER A 335 34.56 19.20 -5.01
C SER A 335 33.36 19.38 -4.10
N SER A 336 33.52 20.15 -3.03
CA SER A 336 32.45 20.62 -2.17
C SER A 336 31.74 21.88 -2.69
N TRP A 337 32.13 22.39 -3.86
CA TRP A 337 31.54 23.59 -4.41
C TRP A 337 30.10 23.33 -4.87
N VAL A 338 29.15 24.06 -4.27
CA VAL A 338 27.72 24.06 -4.62
C VAL A 338 27.43 25.32 -5.43
N GLU A 339 26.79 25.18 -6.57
CA GLU A 339 26.47 26.28 -7.50
C GLU A 339 25.23 27.04 -7.05
N ASP A 340 24.24 26.32 -6.48
CA ASP A 340 23.01 26.86 -5.93
C ASP A 340 22.53 25.99 -4.78
N GLY A 341 21.91 26.58 -3.77
CA GLY A 341 21.47 25.86 -2.54
C GLY A 341 22.51 25.84 -1.42
N PRO A 342 22.29 25.06 -0.35
CA PRO A 342 23.15 25.03 0.83
C PRO A 342 24.49 24.36 0.55
N ASN A 343 25.57 24.89 1.13
CA ASN A 343 26.91 24.27 1.09
C ASN A 343 27.02 23.11 2.08
N PHE A 344 27.84 22.09 1.81
CA PHE A 344 27.96 20.86 2.60
C PHE A 344 28.47 21.06 4.06
N GLY A 345 29.10 22.19 4.36
CA GLY A 345 29.47 22.58 5.71
C GLY A 345 28.45 23.44 6.45
N SER A 346 27.31 23.73 5.84
CA SER A 346 26.25 24.53 6.45
C SER A 346 25.48 23.72 7.49
N ALA A 347 24.85 24.41 8.45
CA ALA A 347 23.92 23.80 9.41
C ALA A 347 22.69 23.17 8.74
N SER A 348 22.39 23.51 7.47
CA SER A 348 21.32 22.86 6.69
C SER A 348 21.62 21.41 6.31
N PHE A 349 22.88 20.96 6.44
CA PHE A 349 23.27 19.56 6.26
C PHE A 349 23.37 18.85 7.60
N ALA A 350 22.35 18.04 7.91
CA ALA A 350 22.27 17.24 9.12
C ALA A 350 23.06 15.94 8.97
N ALA A 351 23.80 15.56 10.00
CA ALA A 351 24.44 14.25 10.07
C ALA A 351 23.40 13.15 10.28
N MET A 352 23.58 12.03 9.57
CA MET A 352 22.71 10.87 9.65
C MET A 352 23.40 9.72 10.38
N LYS A 353 22.61 8.92 11.07
CA LYS A 353 23.01 7.65 11.66
C LYS A 353 21.95 6.61 11.36
N MET A 354 22.31 5.32 11.46
CA MET A 354 21.33 4.24 11.37
C MET A 354 20.32 4.39 12.51
N PRO A 355 19.00 4.52 12.20
CA PRO A 355 17.98 4.73 13.24
C PRO A 355 17.72 3.45 14.03
N ARG A 356 17.51 3.57 15.33
CA ARG A 356 17.04 2.51 16.21
C ARG A 356 15.52 2.57 16.26
N VAL A 357 14.84 1.60 15.68
CA VAL A 357 13.39 1.60 15.48
C VAL A 357 12.70 0.62 16.41
N ALA A 358 11.71 1.11 17.16
CA ALA A 358 10.78 0.29 17.91
C ALA A 358 9.40 0.24 17.22
N LEU A 359 8.75 -0.92 17.26
CA LEU A 359 7.40 -1.12 16.73
C LEU A 359 6.50 -1.68 17.83
N ALA A 360 5.38 -1.02 18.11
CA ALA A 360 4.37 -1.56 19.01
C ALA A 360 3.80 -2.87 18.42
N TRP A 361 3.70 -3.89 19.27
CA TRP A 361 3.43 -5.26 18.84
C TRP A 361 2.48 -5.96 19.79
N ASP A 362 1.75 -7.00 19.32
CA ASP A 362 0.91 -7.87 20.12
C ASP A 362 -0.51 -7.34 20.33
N SER A 363 -1.14 -7.67 21.44
CA SER A 363 -2.54 -7.38 21.74
C SER A 363 -2.89 -5.90 21.61
N GLY A 364 -3.95 -5.60 20.89
CA GLY A 364 -4.41 -4.24 20.60
C GLY A 364 -3.94 -3.67 19.27
N THR A 365 -2.79 -4.13 18.72
CA THR A 365 -2.37 -3.77 17.37
C THR A 365 -2.99 -4.70 16.32
N SER A 366 -3.24 -4.19 15.12
CA SER A 366 -3.59 -5.01 13.96
C SER A 366 -2.40 -5.90 13.58
N PRO A 367 -2.52 -7.25 13.63
CA PRO A 367 -1.41 -8.15 13.30
C PRO A 367 -0.92 -7.98 11.87
N THR A 368 -1.83 -7.68 10.95
CA THR A 368 -1.50 -7.43 9.54
C THR A 368 -0.75 -6.12 9.36
N SER A 369 -1.18 -5.04 10.00
CA SER A 369 -0.47 -3.75 9.93
C SER A 369 0.91 -3.83 10.56
N ALA A 370 1.04 -4.42 11.76
CA ALA A 370 2.32 -4.62 12.42
C ALA A 370 3.27 -5.50 11.59
N GLY A 371 2.75 -6.62 11.05
CA GLY A 371 3.52 -7.54 10.20
C GLY A 371 3.97 -6.90 8.89
N ASN A 372 3.09 -6.17 8.20
CA ASN A 372 3.41 -5.47 6.95
C ASN A 372 4.46 -4.38 7.19
N THR A 373 4.31 -3.61 8.27
CA THR A 373 5.28 -2.56 8.64
C THR A 373 6.66 -3.15 8.92
N ARG A 374 6.71 -4.23 9.68
CA ARG A 374 7.96 -4.94 9.94
C ARG A 374 8.59 -5.48 8.66
N PHE A 375 7.77 -6.06 7.76
CA PHE A 375 8.26 -6.58 6.48
C PHE A 375 8.85 -5.47 5.61
N VAL A 376 8.16 -4.33 5.47
CA VAL A 376 8.66 -3.19 4.69
C VAL A 376 9.97 -2.67 5.27
N LEU A 377 10.06 -2.51 6.60
CA LEU A 377 11.29 -2.00 7.23
C LEU A 377 12.43 -3.00 7.12
N GLU A 378 12.24 -4.27 7.50
CA GLU A 378 13.33 -5.26 7.55
C GLU A 378 13.68 -5.83 6.17
N GLN A 379 12.68 -6.16 5.33
CA GLN A 379 12.93 -6.86 4.06
C GLN A 379 13.07 -5.92 2.88
N GLU A 380 12.23 -4.86 2.82
CA GLU A 380 12.27 -3.94 1.70
C GLU A 380 13.32 -2.83 1.91
N LEU A 381 13.47 -2.28 3.11
CA LEU A 381 14.39 -1.19 3.39
C LEU A 381 15.69 -1.62 4.06
N GLY A 382 15.72 -2.76 4.76
CA GLY A 382 16.91 -3.24 5.47
C GLY A 382 17.11 -2.58 6.85
N ILE A 383 16.04 -2.06 7.47
CA ILE A 383 16.07 -1.42 8.78
C ILE A 383 15.64 -2.42 9.86
N PRO A 384 16.52 -2.82 10.79
CA PRO A 384 16.14 -3.69 11.91
C PRO A 384 15.08 -3.05 12.81
N VAL A 385 14.10 -3.85 13.25
CA VAL A 385 12.99 -3.39 14.08
C VAL A 385 12.93 -4.16 15.39
N ALA A 386 12.85 -3.44 16.52
CA ALA A 386 12.64 -4.01 17.84
C ALA A 386 11.13 -4.05 18.18
N PRO A 387 10.48 -5.23 18.24
CA PRO A 387 9.09 -5.29 18.64
C PRO A 387 8.95 -5.04 20.15
N ILE A 388 8.09 -4.09 20.54
CA ILE A 388 7.74 -3.79 21.93
C ILE A 388 6.29 -4.18 22.16
N ARG A 389 6.03 -5.08 23.10
CA ARG A 389 4.67 -5.46 23.47
C ARG A 389 3.90 -4.26 24.01
N VAL A 390 2.67 -4.07 23.58
CA VAL A 390 1.78 -2.99 24.05
C VAL A 390 1.68 -2.98 25.58
N SER A 391 1.54 -4.15 26.22
CA SER A 391 1.49 -4.27 27.68
C SER A 391 2.75 -3.80 28.42
N THR A 392 3.86 -3.59 27.72
CA THR A 392 5.13 -3.10 28.27
C THR A 392 5.49 -1.70 27.83
N LEU A 393 4.77 -1.12 26.84
CA LEU A 393 5.09 0.18 26.23
C LEU A 393 5.19 1.29 27.28
N GLY A 394 4.26 1.38 28.24
CA GLY A 394 4.25 2.40 29.29
C GLY A 394 5.36 2.30 30.35
N ARG A 395 6.25 1.31 30.25
CA ARG A 395 7.42 1.11 31.13
C ARG A 395 8.72 0.78 30.38
N ALA A 396 8.65 0.73 29.04
CA ALA A 396 9.83 0.53 28.22
C ALA A 396 10.75 1.76 28.30
N ASP A 397 12.05 1.54 28.25
CA ASP A 397 13.02 2.63 28.10
C ASP A 397 13.08 3.05 26.63
N LEU A 398 12.26 4.05 26.27
CA LEU A 398 12.17 4.54 24.90
C LEU A 398 13.39 5.40 24.49
N SER A 399 14.25 5.83 25.41
CA SER A 399 15.49 6.55 25.10
C SER A 399 16.50 5.71 24.31
N LEU A 400 16.32 4.39 24.30
CA LEU A 400 17.10 3.47 23.49
C LEU A 400 16.78 3.54 22.00
N TYR A 401 15.71 4.22 21.61
CA TYR A 401 15.20 4.30 20.23
C TYR A 401 15.22 5.74 19.73
N ASP A 402 15.34 5.88 18.42
CA ASP A 402 15.23 7.15 17.70
C ASP A 402 13.82 7.31 17.08
N VAL A 403 13.17 6.18 16.78
CA VAL A 403 11.84 6.11 16.18
C VAL A 403 10.97 5.08 16.93
N VAL A 404 9.74 5.46 17.24
CA VAL A 404 8.69 4.55 17.73
C VAL A 404 7.53 4.56 16.76
N ILE A 405 7.08 3.38 16.34
CA ILE A 405 5.96 3.22 15.40
C ILE A 405 4.80 2.54 16.12
N ILE A 406 3.63 3.17 16.06
CA ILE A 406 2.35 2.56 16.45
C ILE A 406 1.62 2.18 15.16
N PRO A 407 1.55 0.90 14.79
CA PRO A 407 0.83 0.46 13.61
C PRO A 407 -0.67 0.69 13.80
N ASP A 408 -1.49 0.33 12.81
CA ASP A 408 -2.94 0.35 12.98
C ASP A 408 -3.38 -0.48 14.20
N THR A 409 -4.43 -0.03 14.90
CA THR A 409 -4.88 -0.59 16.17
C THR A 409 -6.37 -0.90 16.15
N PHE A 410 -6.80 -1.74 17.08
CA PHE A 410 -8.23 -1.95 17.38
C PHE A 410 -8.75 -0.99 18.46
N GLY A 411 -7.98 0.06 18.78
CA GLY A 411 -8.25 1.05 19.81
C GLY A 411 -7.65 0.67 21.17
N GLY A 412 -7.34 1.70 21.99
CA GLY A 412 -6.90 1.55 23.37
C GLY A 412 -5.43 1.14 23.58
N VAL A 413 -4.57 1.21 22.58
CA VAL A 413 -3.15 0.90 22.70
C VAL A 413 -2.38 2.00 23.42
N VAL A 414 -2.62 3.25 23.03
CA VAL A 414 -1.92 4.42 23.60
C VAL A 414 -2.54 4.84 24.92
N ALA A 415 -3.86 4.80 25.05
CA ALA A 415 -4.58 5.18 26.26
C ALA A 415 -4.41 4.17 27.42
N GLN A 416 -3.86 2.97 27.18
CA GLN A 416 -3.54 2.02 28.25
C GLN A 416 -2.40 2.56 29.11
N SER A 417 -2.71 2.81 30.37
CA SER A 417 -1.85 3.11 31.51
C SER A 417 -0.39 3.49 31.21
N ARG A 418 -0.02 4.74 31.39
CA ARG A 418 1.34 5.31 31.27
C ARG A 418 1.96 5.27 29.87
N SER A 419 1.34 4.64 28.87
CA SER A 419 1.87 4.63 27.51
C SER A 419 1.88 6.05 26.94
N ALA A 420 0.80 6.82 27.15
CA ALA A 420 0.72 8.21 26.71
C ALA A 420 1.83 9.09 27.32
N ASP A 421 2.09 8.96 28.63
CA ASP A 421 3.14 9.75 29.30
C ASP A 421 4.54 9.41 28.79
N GLN A 422 4.81 8.11 28.54
CA GLN A 422 6.07 7.66 27.99
C GLN A 422 6.27 8.17 26.55
N LEU A 423 5.24 8.11 25.72
CA LEU A 423 5.31 8.62 24.35
C LEU A 423 5.46 10.14 24.31
N LYS A 424 4.75 10.88 25.18
CA LYS A 424 4.93 12.33 25.34
C LYS A 424 6.37 12.70 25.74
N ALA A 425 6.95 11.98 26.71
CA ALA A 425 8.31 12.18 27.12
C ALA A 425 9.30 11.87 25.98
N PHE A 426 9.12 10.75 25.30
CA PHE A 426 9.93 10.32 24.16
C PHE A 426 9.96 11.39 23.05
N VAL A 427 8.80 11.91 22.66
CA VAL A 427 8.72 12.93 21.60
C VAL A 427 9.32 14.25 22.09
N ARG A 428 8.96 14.72 23.30
CA ARG A 428 9.52 15.94 23.86
C ARG A 428 11.06 15.93 23.87
N ASP A 429 11.67 14.78 24.14
CA ASP A 429 13.11 14.61 24.27
C ASP A 429 13.79 14.29 22.91
N GLY A 430 13.12 14.54 21.76
CA GLY A 430 13.68 14.47 20.40
C GLY A 430 13.34 13.22 19.60
N GLY A 431 12.46 12.35 20.11
CA GLY A 431 12.04 11.13 19.41
C GLY A 431 11.07 11.39 18.25
N VAL A 432 11.09 10.50 17.26
CA VAL A 432 10.13 10.48 16.15
C VAL A 432 9.06 9.43 16.43
N LEU A 433 7.82 9.87 16.66
CA LEU A 433 6.66 8.99 16.86
C LEU A 433 5.85 8.93 15.57
N ILE A 434 5.64 7.72 15.05
CA ILE A 434 4.87 7.47 13.82
C ILE A 434 3.62 6.67 14.17
N SER A 435 2.45 7.06 13.65
CA SER A 435 1.18 6.34 13.84
C SER A 435 0.45 6.11 12.53
N PHE A 436 -0.26 4.98 12.42
CA PHE A 436 -0.99 4.60 11.22
C PHE A 436 -2.49 4.40 11.52
N ALA A 437 -3.34 4.88 10.59
CA ALA A 437 -4.78 4.65 10.56
C ALA A 437 -5.46 4.96 11.93
N THR A 438 -6.09 3.98 12.57
CA THR A 438 -6.82 4.16 13.85
C THR A 438 -5.90 4.68 14.98
N ALA A 439 -4.61 4.37 14.98
CA ALA A 439 -3.68 4.91 15.98
C ALA A 439 -3.57 6.45 15.95
N VAL A 440 -3.85 7.08 14.80
CA VAL A 440 -3.91 8.55 14.67
C VAL A 440 -5.00 9.13 15.59
N SER A 441 -6.18 8.51 15.63
CA SER A 441 -7.28 8.96 16.50
C SER A 441 -6.96 8.78 17.99
N GLU A 442 -6.19 7.74 18.35
CA GLU A 442 -5.74 7.56 19.73
C GLU A 442 -4.75 8.67 20.16
N LEU A 443 -3.80 9.04 19.27
CA LEU A 443 -2.88 10.14 19.54
C LEU A 443 -3.58 11.52 19.57
N ALA A 444 -4.69 11.65 18.84
CA ALA A 444 -5.51 12.88 18.78
C ALA A 444 -6.53 12.98 19.92
N SER A 445 -6.72 11.94 20.74
CA SER A 445 -7.67 11.97 21.85
C SER A 445 -7.26 13.01 22.90
N GLU A 446 -8.25 13.59 23.62
CA GLU A 446 -8.02 14.61 24.65
C GLU A 446 -7.06 14.15 25.75
N ASP A 447 -7.12 12.87 26.13
CA ASP A 447 -6.27 12.29 27.16
C ASP A 447 -4.80 12.17 26.70
N VAL A 448 -4.56 12.00 25.40
CA VAL A 448 -3.22 11.86 24.81
C VAL A 448 -2.70 13.20 24.27
N GLY A 449 -3.42 13.88 23.40
CA GLY A 449 -3.08 15.22 22.91
C GLY A 449 -1.71 15.34 22.22
N LEU A 450 -1.36 14.35 21.40
CA LEU A 450 -0.12 14.32 20.61
C LEU A 450 -0.34 14.66 19.13
N LEU A 451 -1.59 14.75 18.69
CA LEU A 451 -1.99 15.28 17.38
C LEU A 451 -3.23 16.17 17.55
N SER A 452 -3.21 17.32 16.91
CA SER A 452 -4.29 18.32 17.01
C SER A 452 -5.42 18.12 15.99
N THR A 453 -5.43 16.97 15.30
CA THR A 453 -6.50 16.58 14.37
C THR A 453 -7.73 16.04 15.10
N LYS A 454 -8.83 15.86 14.38
CA LYS A 454 -10.06 15.21 14.87
C LYS A 454 -10.61 14.27 13.81
N LEU A 455 -11.17 13.15 14.26
CA LEU A 455 -11.95 12.26 13.40
C LEU A 455 -13.24 12.97 13.00
N GLU A 456 -13.57 12.93 11.71
CA GLU A 456 -14.81 13.51 11.19
C GLU A 456 -15.97 12.52 11.25
N LEU A 457 -17.16 13.05 11.46
CA LEU A 457 -18.42 12.36 11.19
C LEU A 457 -18.76 12.50 9.70
N ALA A 458 -19.74 11.74 9.21
CA ALA A 458 -20.26 11.92 7.86
C ALA A 458 -20.75 13.37 7.65
N THR A 459 -20.57 13.88 6.45
CA THR A 459 -21.13 15.19 6.09
C THR A 459 -22.66 15.08 6.04
N SER A 460 -23.36 15.97 6.76
CA SER A 460 -24.81 16.08 6.75
C SER A 460 -25.20 17.49 6.30
N ASP A 461 -26.24 17.59 5.48
CA ASP A 461 -26.86 18.87 5.13
C ASP A 461 -27.80 19.40 6.24
N ALA A 462 -28.01 18.63 7.31
CA ALA A 462 -28.82 19.04 8.46
C ALA A 462 -28.01 19.99 9.34
N ASP A 463 -28.64 21.11 9.72
CA ASP A 463 -28.11 22.02 10.73
C ASP A 463 -27.87 21.23 12.04
N PRO A 464 -26.68 21.27 12.65
CA PRO A 464 -26.45 20.57 13.91
C PRO A 464 -27.38 21.17 14.98
N GLY A 465 -28.54 20.55 15.15
CA GLY A 465 -29.58 20.95 16.08
C GLY A 465 -29.05 21.03 17.50
N ALA A 466 -29.60 21.94 18.27
CA ALA A 466 -29.31 22.11 19.68
C ALA A 466 -29.47 20.79 20.45
N GLU A 467 -28.51 20.46 21.29
CA GLU A 467 -28.62 19.32 22.21
C GLU A 467 -29.91 19.43 23.02
N GLU A 468 -30.82 18.46 22.89
CA GLU A 468 -32.00 18.34 23.71
C GLU A 468 -31.60 17.83 25.10
N GLU A 469 -31.63 18.69 26.10
CA GLU A 469 -31.44 18.29 27.50
C GLU A 469 -32.78 17.87 28.10
N GLY A 470 -32.93 16.60 28.50
CA GLY A 470 -34.05 16.11 29.28
C GLY A 470 -34.72 14.84 28.76
N ALA A 471 -35.63 14.28 29.58
CA ALA A 471 -36.36 13.03 29.28
C ALA A 471 -37.61 13.24 28.40
N SER A 472 -37.92 14.49 27.97
CA SER A 472 -39.11 14.85 27.18
C SER A 472 -38.68 15.72 26.01
N ALA A 473 -39.09 15.34 24.78
CA ALA A 473 -38.88 16.10 23.56
C ALA A 473 -40.21 16.69 23.03
N PRO A 474 -40.18 17.81 22.28
CA PRO A 474 -41.34 18.32 21.58
C PRO A 474 -41.95 17.29 20.62
N GLY A 475 -43.27 17.33 20.42
CA GLY A 475 -43.95 16.45 19.46
C GLY A 475 -43.55 16.80 18.02
N LEU A 476 -43.22 15.80 17.20
CA LEU A 476 -42.87 15.96 15.81
C LEU A 476 -43.97 15.40 14.89
N ASN A 477 -44.24 16.10 13.80
CA ASN A 477 -45.12 15.62 12.74
C ASN A 477 -44.33 15.45 11.45
N PHE A 478 -44.27 14.24 10.94
CA PHE A 478 -43.63 13.93 9.65
C PHE A 478 -44.67 14.10 8.54
N GLY A 479 -44.36 14.94 7.57
CA GLY A 479 -45.22 15.16 6.39
C GLY A 479 -45.12 14.07 5.36
N THR A 480 -43.92 13.44 5.26
CA THR A 480 -43.61 12.38 4.29
C THR A 480 -42.79 11.27 4.95
N ALA A 481 -42.70 10.11 4.30
CA ALA A 481 -41.80 9.05 4.71
C ALA A 481 -40.33 9.50 4.65
N GLN A 482 -40.00 10.39 3.71
CA GLN A 482 -38.66 10.94 3.57
C GLN A 482 -38.26 11.82 4.75
N ASP A 483 -39.21 12.63 5.26
CA ASP A 483 -38.98 13.45 6.48
C ASP A 483 -38.74 12.55 7.70
N TYR A 484 -39.46 11.42 7.79
CA TYR A 484 -39.28 10.45 8.85
C TYR A 484 -37.88 9.78 8.73
N GLU A 485 -37.49 9.33 7.53
CA GLU A 485 -36.18 8.72 7.27
C GLU A 485 -35.05 9.68 7.62
N ALA A 486 -35.12 10.92 7.16
CA ALA A 486 -34.15 11.96 7.50
C ALA A 486 -34.04 12.25 9.01
N HIS A 487 -35.16 12.18 9.73
CA HIS A 487 -35.18 12.43 11.18
C HIS A 487 -34.60 11.29 12.01
N ILE A 488 -34.75 10.04 11.54
CA ILE A 488 -34.18 8.86 12.24
C ILE A 488 -32.75 8.56 11.83
N GLU A 489 -32.23 9.24 10.81
CA GLU A 489 -30.80 9.17 10.49
C GLU A 489 -29.98 9.65 11.69
N ASN A 490 -28.94 8.89 12.00
CA ASN A 490 -28.06 9.22 13.12
C ASN A 490 -27.19 10.43 12.73
N GLU A 491 -27.47 11.62 13.27
CA GLU A 491 -26.69 12.85 13.03
C GLU A 491 -25.20 12.73 13.32
N ARG A 492 -24.79 11.67 14.05
CA ARG A 492 -23.40 11.30 14.32
C ARG A 492 -22.93 10.10 13.50
N ALA A 493 -23.57 9.83 12.35
CA ALA A 493 -23.18 8.74 11.49
C ALA A 493 -21.69 8.86 11.07
N ARG A 494 -21.00 7.75 11.07
CA ARG A 494 -19.65 7.68 10.51
C ARG A 494 -19.74 7.73 8.98
N PRO A 495 -18.70 8.21 8.29
CA PRO A 495 -18.62 8.09 6.83
C PRO A 495 -18.84 6.63 6.38
N GLU A 496 -19.31 6.45 5.15
CA GLU A 496 -19.48 5.13 4.57
C GLU A 496 -18.16 4.36 4.49
N ASP A 497 -18.24 3.05 4.65
CA ASP A 497 -17.07 2.18 4.59
C ASP A 497 -16.49 2.14 3.18
N ILE A 498 -15.18 2.42 3.08
CA ILE A 498 -14.43 2.38 1.82
C ILE A 498 -13.77 1.02 1.74
N PRO A 499 -14.12 0.18 0.76
CA PRO A 499 -13.64 -1.21 0.70
C PRO A 499 -12.15 -1.31 0.35
N GLY A 500 -11.59 -0.28 -0.28
CA GLY A 500 -10.19 -0.20 -0.68
C GLY A 500 -10.06 0.37 -2.08
N VAL A 501 -9.52 1.59 -2.16
CA VAL A 501 -9.34 2.34 -3.41
C VAL A 501 -7.98 3.02 -3.43
N LEU A 502 -7.42 3.22 -4.61
CA LEU A 502 -6.24 4.06 -4.78
C LEU A 502 -6.67 5.50 -5.04
N VAL A 503 -6.20 6.39 -4.20
CA VAL A 503 -6.44 7.83 -4.31
C VAL A 503 -5.12 8.59 -4.41
N ARG A 504 -5.17 9.75 -5.08
CA ARG A 504 -4.03 10.63 -5.21
C ARG A 504 -3.86 11.49 -3.96
N ALA A 505 -2.65 11.54 -3.44
CA ALA A 505 -2.21 12.45 -2.40
C ALA A 505 -1.15 13.41 -2.95
N VAL A 506 -1.35 14.72 -2.75
CA VAL A 506 -0.48 15.80 -3.22
C VAL A 506 0.47 16.20 -2.10
N ALA A 507 1.76 16.27 -2.41
CA ALA A 507 2.80 16.59 -1.44
C ALA A 507 2.92 18.10 -1.19
N ASN A 508 3.23 18.48 0.06
CA ASN A 508 3.83 19.76 0.38
C ASN A 508 5.35 19.65 0.19
N THR A 509 5.83 20.01 -0.97
CA THR A 509 7.24 19.84 -1.39
C THR A 509 8.25 20.66 -0.57
N ASP A 510 7.77 21.65 0.19
CA ASP A 510 8.61 22.44 1.09
C ASP A 510 8.90 21.73 2.42
N HIS A 511 8.21 20.62 2.70
CA HIS A 511 8.41 19.87 3.93
C HIS A 511 9.35 18.67 3.71
N TRP A 512 10.36 18.49 4.58
CA TRP A 512 11.37 17.44 4.48
C TRP A 512 10.81 16.02 4.35
N LEU A 513 9.66 15.75 4.98
CA LEU A 513 9.01 14.43 4.94
C LEU A 513 8.45 14.11 3.54
N ALA A 514 8.23 15.13 2.70
CA ALA A 514 7.80 14.95 1.31
C ALA A 514 8.97 14.77 0.32
N ALA A 515 10.22 14.68 0.81
CA ALA A 515 11.39 14.53 -0.04
C ALA A 515 11.25 13.39 -1.05
N GLY A 516 11.49 13.67 -2.33
CA GLY A 516 11.35 12.72 -3.43
C GLY A 516 9.95 12.59 -4.03
N TYR A 517 8.97 13.40 -3.57
CA TYR A 517 7.59 13.33 -4.05
C TYR A 517 7.03 14.70 -4.46
N ASP A 518 6.29 14.72 -5.57
CA ASP A 518 5.30 15.75 -5.90
C ASP A 518 3.88 15.26 -5.54
N SER A 519 3.64 13.97 -5.70
CA SER A 519 2.41 13.28 -5.33
C SER A 519 2.67 11.79 -5.10
N ALA A 520 1.72 11.11 -4.44
CA ALA A 520 1.76 9.66 -4.22
C ALA A 520 0.36 9.07 -4.38
N ASN A 521 0.28 7.76 -4.60
CA ASN A 521 -0.98 7.03 -4.54
C ASN A 521 -1.09 6.31 -3.19
N ALA A 522 -2.16 6.61 -2.45
CA ALA A 522 -2.46 5.99 -1.17
C ALA A 522 -3.62 5.00 -1.31
N MET A 523 -3.56 3.88 -0.59
CA MET A 523 -4.70 2.99 -0.43
C MET A 523 -5.58 3.51 0.71
N VAL A 524 -6.83 3.84 0.43
CA VAL A 524 -7.82 4.23 1.43
C VAL A 524 -8.77 3.08 1.69
N THR A 525 -8.92 2.73 2.96
CA THR A 525 -9.84 1.71 3.46
C THR A 525 -10.53 2.21 4.73
N GLY A 526 -11.71 1.66 5.04
CA GLY A 526 -12.41 1.97 6.29
C GLY A 526 -13.22 3.27 6.22
N ARG A 527 -13.49 3.83 7.38
CA ARG A 527 -14.41 4.96 7.57
C ARG A 527 -13.75 6.22 8.13
N GLU A 528 -12.47 6.13 8.45
CA GLU A 528 -11.74 7.16 9.18
C GLU A 528 -11.32 8.29 8.24
N ILE A 529 -11.92 9.47 8.43
CA ILE A 529 -11.57 10.73 7.75
C ILE A 529 -11.18 11.73 8.83
N TYR A 530 -10.08 12.43 8.65
CA TYR A 530 -9.52 13.33 9.64
C TYR A 530 -9.54 14.79 9.18
N ARG A 531 -9.70 15.71 10.11
CA ARG A 531 -9.56 17.14 9.84
C ARG A 531 -8.10 17.50 9.61
N PRO A 532 -7.82 18.44 8.68
CA PRO A 532 -6.48 19.00 8.55
C PRO A 532 -6.01 19.68 9.85
N LEU A 533 -4.71 19.63 10.12
CA LEU A 533 -4.11 20.48 11.15
C LEU A 533 -4.20 21.94 10.74
N ASN A 534 -4.42 22.84 11.74
CA ASN A 534 -4.20 24.26 11.51
C ASN A 534 -2.71 24.54 11.32
N ALA A 535 -2.37 25.59 10.58
CA ALA A 535 -0.97 25.96 10.32
C ALA A 535 -0.18 26.32 11.59
N SER A 536 -0.85 26.67 12.69
CA SER A 536 -0.24 26.90 13.99
C SER A 536 0.15 25.63 14.74
N ASP A 537 -0.50 24.51 14.42
CA ASP A 537 -0.36 23.27 15.16
C ASP A 537 0.67 22.35 14.50
N GLY A 538 0.71 22.34 13.16
CA GLY A 538 1.63 21.50 12.42
C GLY A 538 1.50 21.61 10.91
N ALA A 539 2.00 20.62 10.18
CA ALA A 539 1.98 20.56 8.73
C ALA A 539 1.11 19.40 8.21
N ASN A 540 0.26 19.68 7.22
CA ASN A 540 -0.38 18.65 6.40
C ASN A 540 0.58 18.34 5.23
N VAL A 541 1.45 17.34 5.43
CA VAL A 541 2.57 17.05 4.52
C VAL A 541 2.08 16.44 3.22
N PHE A 542 1.09 15.55 3.29
CA PHE A 542 0.35 15.08 2.12
C PHE A 542 -1.15 15.28 2.38
N ARG A 543 -1.82 15.84 1.42
CA ARG A 543 -3.28 15.93 1.41
C ARG A 543 -3.83 15.20 0.20
N PHE A 544 -4.97 14.60 0.31
CA PHE A 544 -5.68 14.04 -0.83
C PHE A 544 -5.98 15.14 -1.86
N ALA A 545 -6.03 14.76 -3.13
CA ALA A 545 -6.33 15.70 -4.23
C ALA A 545 -7.73 16.30 -4.10
N ASP A 546 -8.08 17.23 -4.97
CA ASP A 546 -9.48 17.67 -5.11
C ASP A 546 -10.38 16.50 -5.58
N ALA A 547 -11.69 16.68 -5.44
CA ALA A 547 -12.64 15.61 -5.71
C ALA A 547 -12.58 15.06 -7.14
N ASP A 548 -12.22 15.87 -8.14
CA ASP A 548 -12.18 15.46 -9.53
C ASP A 548 -10.91 14.64 -9.86
N ASP A 549 -9.80 14.95 -9.22
CA ASP A 549 -8.50 14.27 -9.39
C ASP A 549 -8.19 13.22 -8.32
N LEU A 550 -9.11 13.00 -7.36
CA LEU A 550 -8.91 12.14 -6.19
C LEU A 550 -8.78 10.67 -6.56
N LEU A 551 -9.76 10.12 -7.27
CA LEU A 551 -9.86 8.69 -7.54
C LEU A 551 -8.90 8.28 -8.66
N VAL A 552 -7.92 7.46 -8.32
CA VAL A 552 -6.93 6.90 -9.27
C VAL A 552 -7.37 5.53 -9.79
N SER A 553 -7.89 4.67 -8.91
CA SER A 553 -8.35 3.32 -9.28
C SER A 553 -9.31 2.77 -8.22
N GLY A 554 -10.25 1.94 -8.66
CA GLY A 554 -11.24 1.28 -7.80
C GLY A 554 -12.59 1.97 -7.79
N TYR A 555 -13.41 1.66 -6.77
CA TYR A 555 -14.74 2.23 -6.57
C TYR A 555 -14.82 3.01 -5.26
N LEU A 556 -15.29 4.23 -5.32
CA LEU A 556 -15.44 5.15 -4.19
C LEU A 556 -16.85 5.75 -4.22
N TRP A 557 -17.53 5.74 -3.08
CA TRP A 557 -18.82 6.39 -2.92
C TRP A 557 -18.70 7.89 -3.16
N GLU A 558 -19.71 8.50 -3.74
CA GLU A 558 -19.66 9.92 -4.12
C GLU A 558 -19.48 10.84 -2.91
N GLU A 559 -20.19 10.59 -1.81
CA GLU A 559 -20.03 11.36 -0.57
C GLU A 559 -18.64 11.22 0.05
N ASN A 560 -18.05 10.01 0.03
CA ASN A 560 -16.67 9.82 0.47
C ASN A 560 -15.69 10.54 -0.44
N ARG A 561 -15.93 10.56 -1.76
CA ARG A 561 -15.11 11.29 -2.73
C ARG A 561 -15.10 12.78 -2.42
N LEU A 562 -16.26 13.36 -2.10
CA LEU A 562 -16.40 14.77 -1.74
C LEU A 562 -15.79 15.06 -0.37
N GLN A 563 -16.00 14.19 0.62
CA GLN A 563 -15.51 14.42 1.98
C GLN A 563 -14.00 14.20 2.10
N LEU A 564 -13.41 13.24 1.37
CA LEU A 564 -11.97 12.99 1.37
C LEU A 564 -11.15 14.10 0.68
N ALA A 565 -11.75 14.86 -0.23
CA ALA A 565 -11.05 15.92 -0.95
C ALA A 565 -10.36 16.89 0.03
N TYR A 566 -9.06 17.14 -0.21
CA TYR A 566 -8.19 18.00 0.61
C TYR A 566 -7.93 17.51 2.05
N LYS A 567 -8.44 16.35 2.47
CA LYS A 567 -8.14 15.80 3.80
C LYS A 567 -6.70 15.32 3.89
N PRO A 568 -6.08 15.32 5.08
CA PRO A 568 -4.69 14.90 5.23
C PRO A 568 -4.54 13.39 5.03
N PHE A 569 -3.52 13.01 4.27
CA PHE A 569 -2.98 11.64 4.28
C PHE A 569 -1.82 11.52 5.26
N VAL A 570 -0.94 12.53 5.31
CA VAL A 570 0.19 12.56 6.25
C VAL A 570 0.25 13.92 6.94
N MET A 571 0.30 13.89 8.26
CA MET A 571 0.44 15.06 9.14
C MET A 571 1.73 14.97 9.94
N ALA A 572 2.31 16.11 10.28
CA ALA A 572 3.46 16.21 11.16
C ALA A 572 3.27 17.36 12.16
N GLU A 573 3.43 17.06 13.46
CA GLU A 573 3.27 18.04 14.55
C GLU A 573 4.48 17.95 15.49
N ARG A 574 5.10 19.08 15.81
CA ARG A 574 6.28 19.13 16.69
C ARG A 574 5.85 19.25 18.15
N HIS A 575 6.52 18.47 19.02
CA HIS A 575 6.37 18.56 20.48
C HIS A 575 7.77 18.54 21.12
N GLY A 576 8.18 19.69 21.69
CA GLY A 576 9.55 19.84 22.18
C GLY A 576 10.56 19.71 21.04
N ASP A 577 11.55 18.85 21.22
CA ASP A 577 12.61 18.61 20.24
C ASP A 577 12.25 17.52 19.21
N GLY A 578 11.14 16.79 19.40
CA GLY A 578 10.70 15.69 18.53
C GLY A 578 9.50 16.03 17.64
N VAL A 579 9.02 15.00 16.97
CA VAL A 579 7.88 15.10 16.02
C VAL A 579 6.97 13.90 16.11
N VAL A 580 5.66 14.15 15.99
CA VAL A 580 4.63 13.14 15.78
C VAL A 580 4.21 13.16 14.33
N ILE A 581 4.23 12.00 13.67
CA ILE A 581 3.83 11.83 12.27
C ILE A 581 2.61 10.91 12.24
N GLY A 582 1.49 11.43 11.77
CA GLY A 582 0.25 10.68 11.60
C GLY A 582 -0.01 10.36 10.13
N PHE A 583 -0.08 9.08 9.80
CA PHE A 583 -0.58 8.59 8.51
C PHE A 583 -2.04 8.18 8.70
N THR A 584 -2.95 8.87 8.08
CA THR A 584 -4.40 8.58 8.21
C THR A 584 -4.80 7.25 7.59
N GLN A 585 -3.95 6.72 6.70
CA GLN A 585 -4.04 5.37 6.12
C GLN A 585 -2.66 4.72 6.23
N SER A 586 -2.61 3.39 6.37
CA SER A 586 -1.33 2.69 6.52
C SER A 586 -0.53 2.73 5.20
N PRO A 587 0.69 3.29 5.19
CA PRO A 587 1.54 3.30 3.99
C PRO A 587 2.13 1.91 3.67
N THR A 588 2.02 0.97 4.59
CA THR A 588 2.58 -0.38 4.47
C THR A 588 1.53 -1.45 4.21
N THR A 589 0.29 -1.06 3.86
CA THR A 589 -0.83 -1.98 3.62
C THR A 589 -0.42 -3.13 2.71
N ARG A 590 -0.58 -4.38 3.20
CA ARG A 590 -0.24 -5.64 2.51
C ARG A 590 1.19 -5.71 1.95
N ALA A 591 2.07 -4.78 2.34
CA ALA A 591 3.43 -4.64 1.82
C ALA A 591 3.51 -4.57 0.28
N TYR A 592 2.51 -4.03 -0.38
CA TYR A 592 2.46 -3.91 -1.85
C TYR A 592 2.47 -2.46 -2.38
N LEU A 593 2.44 -1.46 -1.48
CA LEU A 593 2.50 -0.04 -1.85
C LEU A 593 3.96 0.44 -1.95
N ASN A 594 4.76 -0.18 -2.84
CA ASN A 594 6.20 0.12 -2.93
C ASN A 594 6.50 1.57 -3.28
N GLY A 595 5.57 2.24 -3.99
CA GLY A 595 5.65 3.68 -4.24
C GLY A 595 5.62 4.55 -2.98
N LEU A 596 5.26 3.99 -1.80
CA LEU A 596 5.30 4.68 -0.51
C LEU A 596 6.52 4.29 0.35
N ASN A 597 7.37 3.35 -0.08
CA ASN A 597 8.53 2.92 0.71
C ASN A 597 9.52 4.06 0.95
N LEU A 598 9.72 4.94 -0.02
CA LEU A 598 10.55 6.14 0.15
C LEU A 598 9.95 7.10 1.20
N LEU A 599 8.61 7.24 1.26
CA LEU A 599 7.94 8.06 2.28
C LEU A 599 8.09 7.47 3.68
N VAL A 600 8.03 6.15 3.82
CA VAL A 600 8.35 5.46 5.08
C VAL A 600 9.82 5.69 5.45
N ALA A 601 10.74 5.62 4.49
CA ALA A 601 12.15 5.94 4.70
C ALA A 601 12.36 7.40 5.11
N ASN A 602 11.61 8.36 4.53
CA ASN A 602 11.65 9.76 4.97
C ASN A 602 11.31 9.88 6.46
N ALA A 603 10.22 9.26 6.89
CA ALA A 603 9.80 9.32 8.30
C ALA A 603 10.83 8.67 9.24
N VAL A 604 11.37 7.51 8.87
CA VAL A 604 12.21 6.67 9.75
C VAL A 604 13.68 7.07 9.71
N VAL A 605 14.20 7.52 8.55
CA VAL A 605 15.65 7.79 8.36
C VAL A 605 15.97 9.28 8.37
N LEU A 606 15.18 10.09 7.64
CA LEU A 606 15.37 11.54 7.63
C LEU A 606 14.84 12.19 8.91
N GLY A 607 13.76 11.68 9.50
CA GLY A 607 13.15 12.21 10.71
C GLY A 607 14.14 12.43 11.85
N PRO A 608 14.87 11.41 12.34
CA PRO A 608 15.85 11.54 13.41
C PRO A 608 16.97 12.55 13.08
N ALA A 609 17.42 12.62 11.81
CA ALA A 609 18.43 13.59 11.39
C ALA A 609 17.93 15.05 11.49
N ARG A 610 16.62 15.27 11.31
CA ARG A 610 15.97 16.58 11.41
C ARG A 610 15.68 16.99 12.85
N MET A 611 15.42 16.03 13.73
CA MET A 611 15.18 16.30 15.15
C MET A 611 16.49 16.54 15.92
N ALA A 612 17.62 16.07 15.41
CA ALA A 612 18.94 16.29 16.00
C ALA A 612 19.57 17.66 15.65
N GLN A 613 18.90 18.53 14.92
CA GLN A 613 19.29 19.91 14.60
C GLN A 613 18.72 20.87 15.63
#